data_76faf8a3391d745bcaf7bb2352c07758
#
_entry.id   76faf8a3391d745bcaf7bb2352c07758
#
_cell.length_a   1.000
_cell.length_b   1.000
_cell.length_c   1.000
_cell.angle_alpha   90.00
_cell.angle_beta   90.00
_cell.angle_gamma   90.00
#
_symmetry.space_group_name_H-M   'P 1'
#
loop_
_entity.id
_entity.type
_entity.pdbx_description
1 polymer ?
#
loop_
_entity_poly.entity_id
_entity_poly.type
_entity_poly.pdbx_seq_one_letter_code
_entity_poly.pdbx_strand_id
1 'polypeptide(L)'
;FNPSRNEARQFFIDSWRKYRNQEPLSPMQGIVVDVITAHPEYHPMLESPDEFLDKDFPPEFGDVNPFLHLGMHVAIAEQLSIDQPQGIVAAFEALKMKLASDHEARHKIIDCLGEILWQSQRHGTPPDVASYLTCIEQVST
;
A
#
# COMPACT_ATOMS: atom_id res chain seq x y z
N PHE A 1 6.56 9.00 -4.96
CA PHE A 1 6.10 8.04 -5.98
C PHE A 1 4.68 8.42 -6.41
N ASN A 2 4.56 8.95 -7.61
CA ASN A 2 3.28 9.43 -8.12
C ASN A 2 3.14 9.13 -9.62
N PRO A 3 3.22 7.88 -10.04
CA PRO A 3 3.09 7.50 -11.44
C PRO A 3 1.63 7.46 -11.90
N SER A 4 1.42 7.43 -13.22
CA SER A 4 0.11 7.12 -13.78
C SER A 4 -0.30 5.68 -13.42
N ARG A 5 -1.59 5.35 -13.62
CA ARG A 5 -2.11 4.00 -13.33
C ARG A 5 -1.28 2.90 -13.99
N ASN A 6 -1.04 3.01 -15.29
CA ASN A 6 -0.32 1.96 -16.03
C ASN A 6 1.17 1.92 -15.68
N GLU A 7 1.77 3.09 -15.40
CA GLU A 7 3.16 3.12 -14.95
C GLU A 7 3.33 2.44 -13.60
N ALA A 8 2.40 2.67 -12.66
CA ALA A 8 2.43 2.02 -11.35
C ALA A 8 2.28 0.51 -11.48
N ARG A 9 1.32 0.05 -12.28
CA ARG A 9 1.09 -1.38 -12.51
C ARG A 9 2.30 -2.03 -13.14
N GLN A 10 2.88 -1.38 -14.15
CA GLN A 10 4.06 -1.88 -14.83
C GLN A 10 5.26 -1.95 -13.87
N PHE A 11 5.38 -0.97 -12.98
CA PHE A 11 6.43 -0.98 -11.98
C PHE A 11 6.32 -2.18 -11.04
N PHE A 12 5.11 -2.52 -10.59
CA PHE A 12 4.88 -3.70 -9.77
C PHE A 12 5.22 -4.98 -10.51
N ILE A 13 4.76 -5.09 -11.75
CA ILE A 13 5.01 -6.27 -12.60
C ILE A 13 6.51 -6.45 -12.86
N ASP A 14 7.20 -5.37 -13.22
CA ASP A 14 8.64 -5.41 -13.51
C ASP A 14 9.46 -5.73 -12.26
N SER A 15 9.10 -5.18 -11.12
CA SER A 15 9.78 -5.45 -9.85
C SER A 15 9.67 -6.93 -9.49
N TRP A 16 8.48 -7.50 -9.62
CA TRP A 16 8.25 -8.92 -9.35
C TRP A 16 9.01 -9.82 -10.33
N ARG A 17 9.01 -9.48 -11.63
CA ARG A 17 9.75 -10.21 -12.65
C ARG A 17 11.25 -10.19 -12.35
N LYS A 18 11.82 -9.04 -12.01
CA LYS A 18 13.24 -8.92 -11.66
C LYS A 18 13.58 -9.79 -10.46
N TYR A 19 12.75 -9.77 -9.43
CA TYR A 19 12.97 -10.59 -8.25
C TYR A 19 12.98 -12.08 -8.60
N ARG A 20 12.02 -12.53 -9.39
CA ARG A 20 11.95 -13.94 -9.81
C ARG A 20 13.14 -14.37 -10.65
N ASN A 21 13.69 -13.44 -11.43
CA ASN A 21 14.86 -13.69 -12.27
C ASN A 21 16.18 -13.43 -11.55
N GLN A 22 16.13 -13.12 -10.26
CA GLN A 22 17.32 -12.85 -9.44
C GLN A 22 18.15 -11.67 -9.97
N GLU A 23 17.48 -10.68 -10.56
CA GLU A 23 18.11 -9.45 -11.02
C GLU A 23 18.22 -8.43 -9.89
N PRO A 24 19.21 -7.51 -9.95
CA PRO A 24 19.33 -6.47 -8.92
C PRO A 24 18.08 -5.58 -8.86
N LEU A 25 17.71 -5.18 -7.63
CA LEU A 25 16.56 -4.33 -7.37
C LEU A 25 17.02 -2.98 -6.84
N SER A 26 16.36 -1.89 -7.27
CA SER A 26 16.51 -0.60 -6.64
C SER A 26 15.88 -0.63 -5.24
N PRO A 27 16.17 0.35 -4.35
CA PRO A 27 15.53 0.40 -3.03
C PRO A 27 13.99 0.39 -3.13
N MET A 28 13.41 1.15 -4.05
CA MET A 28 11.95 1.18 -4.23
C MET A 28 11.42 -0.15 -4.73
N GLN A 29 12.12 -0.80 -5.66
CA GLN A 29 11.73 -2.13 -6.14
C GLN A 29 11.80 -3.16 -5.01
N GLY A 30 12.77 -3.03 -4.10
CA GLY A 30 12.86 -3.88 -2.92
C GLY A 30 11.65 -3.76 -2.01
N ILE A 31 11.18 -2.52 -1.78
CA ILE A 31 9.96 -2.27 -1.01
C ILE A 31 8.75 -2.93 -1.67
N VAL A 32 8.61 -2.74 -2.98
CA VAL A 32 7.51 -3.33 -3.75
C VAL A 32 7.53 -4.85 -3.66
N VAL A 33 8.71 -5.47 -3.81
CA VAL A 33 8.85 -6.92 -3.73
C VAL A 33 8.49 -7.44 -2.34
N ASP A 34 8.88 -6.75 -1.27
CA ASP A 34 8.51 -7.14 0.09
C ASP A 34 7.00 -7.15 0.27
N VAL A 35 6.31 -6.12 -0.24
CA VAL A 35 4.85 -6.05 -0.20
C VAL A 35 4.22 -7.20 -1.00
N ILE A 36 4.70 -7.46 -2.21
CA ILE A 36 4.19 -8.53 -3.06
C ILE A 36 4.40 -9.90 -2.41
N THR A 37 5.56 -10.11 -1.80
CA THR A 37 5.86 -11.38 -1.11
C THR A 37 4.87 -11.65 0.01
N ALA A 38 4.40 -10.59 0.69
CA ALA A 38 3.40 -10.71 1.75
C ALA A 38 1.98 -10.96 1.23
N HIS A 39 1.76 -10.92 -0.09
CA HIS A 39 0.46 -11.10 -0.72
C HIS A 39 0.51 -12.15 -1.82
N PRO A 40 0.72 -13.44 -1.45
CA PRO A 40 0.84 -14.51 -2.46
C PRO A 40 -0.40 -14.68 -3.33
N GLU A 41 -1.56 -14.24 -2.86
CA GLU A 41 -2.80 -14.28 -3.64
C GLU A 41 -2.75 -13.42 -4.90
N TYR A 42 -1.82 -12.46 -4.98
CA TYR A 42 -1.67 -11.59 -6.15
C TYR A 42 -0.57 -12.03 -7.10
N HIS A 43 0.19 -13.08 -6.76
CA HIS A 43 1.29 -13.54 -7.60
C HIS A 43 0.85 -13.95 -9.02
N PRO A 44 -0.24 -14.73 -9.19
CA PRO A 44 -0.69 -15.08 -10.55
C PRO A 44 -1.04 -13.87 -11.40
N MET A 45 -1.64 -12.84 -10.80
CA MET A 45 -1.98 -11.61 -11.50
C MET A 45 -0.74 -10.90 -12.02
N LEU A 46 0.29 -10.80 -11.18
CA LEU A 46 1.54 -10.11 -11.54
C LEU A 46 2.36 -10.89 -12.58
N GLU A 47 2.09 -12.19 -12.73
CA GLU A 47 2.75 -13.05 -13.70
C GLU A 47 1.98 -13.15 -15.01
N SER A 48 0.87 -12.43 -15.15
CA SER A 48 0.02 -12.40 -16.34
C SER A 48 -0.26 -10.95 -16.77
N PRO A 49 0.79 -10.17 -17.12
CA PRO A 49 0.62 -8.72 -17.37
C PRO A 49 -0.31 -8.42 -18.54
N ASP A 50 -0.34 -9.27 -19.57
CA ASP A 50 -1.22 -9.06 -20.73
C ASP A 50 -2.70 -9.08 -20.34
N GLU A 51 -3.05 -9.84 -19.30
CA GLU A 51 -4.43 -9.95 -18.84
C GLU A 51 -4.81 -8.81 -17.90
N PHE A 52 -3.90 -8.37 -17.04
CA PHE A 52 -4.24 -7.51 -15.91
C PHE A 52 -3.76 -6.06 -16.02
N LEU A 53 -2.82 -5.75 -16.91
CA LEU A 53 -2.22 -4.40 -16.98
C LEU A 53 -3.29 -3.32 -17.21
N ASP A 54 -4.25 -3.58 -18.09
CA ASP A 54 -5.31 -2.62 -18.44
C ASP A 54 -6.66 -2.97 -17.84
N LYS A 55 -6.75 -4.00 -17.00
CA LYS A 55 -8.01 -4.43 -16.44
C LYS A 55 -8.58 -3.41 -15.45
N ASP A 56 -9.87 -3.12 -15.56
CA ASP A 56 -10.58 -2.31 -14.60
C ASP A 56 -11.15 -3.17 -13.48
N PHE A 57 -11.16 -2.61 -12.26
CA PHE A 57 -11.73 -3.26 -11.08
C PHE A 57 -12.81 -2.33 -10.50
N PRO A 58 -14.00 -2.23 -11.15
CA PRO A 58 -15.02 -1.29 -10.69
C PRO A 58 -15.60 -1.69 -9.34
N PRO A 59 -15.73 -0.73 -8.39
CA PRO A 59 -16.23 -1.04 -7.05
C PRO A 59 -17.65 -1.59 -7.01
N GLU A 60 -18.51 -1.21 -7.99
CA GLU A 60 -19.91 -1.64 -8.06
C GLU A 60 -20.08 -3.13 -8.30
N PHE A 61 -19.03 -3.82 -8.76
CA PHE A 61 -19.08 -5.28 -8.94
C PHE A 61 -18.48 -6.03 -7.74
N GLY A 62 -18.14 -5.30 -6.69
CA GLY A 62 -17.55 -5.90 -5.49
C GLY A 62 -16.11 -6.36 -5.65
N ASP A 63 -15.48 -6.07 -6.78
CA ASP A 63 -14.09 -6.43 -7.01
C ASP A 63 -13.16 -5.53 -6.20
N VAL A 64 -12.17 -6.14 -5.56
CA VAL A 64 -11.08 -5.41 -4.92
C VAL A 64 -10.01 -5.14 -5.97
N ASN A 65 -9.56 -3.89 -6.09
CA ASN A 65 -8.46 -3.55 -6.99
C ASN A 65 -7.14 -3.93 -6.32
N PRO A 66 -6.50 -5.05 -6.73
CA PRO A 66 -5.28 -5.50 -6.07
C PRO A 66 -4.10 -4.55 -6.26
N PHE A 67 -4.06 -3.83 -7.38
CA PHE A 67 -3.01 -2.83 -7.61
C PHE A 67 -3.16 -1.65 -6.66
N LEU A 68 -4.38 -1.23 -6.38
CA LEU A 68 -4.63 -0.18 -5.39
C LEU A 68 -4.20 -0.63 -4.00
N HIS A 69 -4.55 -1.84 -3.62
CA HIS A 69 -4.17 -2.41 -2.33
C HIS A 69 -2.65 -2.48 -2.17
N LEU A 70 -1.96 -2.99 -3.18
CA LEU A 70 -0.49 -3.03 -3.20
C LEU A 70 0.10 -1.62 -3.12
N GLY A 71 -0.47 -0.67 -3.86
CA GLY A 71 -0.03 0.73 -3.84
C GLY A 71 -0.15 1.36 -2.47
N MET A 72 -1.22 1.07 -1.74
CA MET A 72 -1.41 1.56 -0.38
C MET A 72 -0.38 0.96 0.58
N HIS A 73 -0.06 -0.33 0.45
CA HIS A 73 1.00 -0.95 1.23
C HIS A 73 2.36 -0.30 0.95
N VAL A 74 2.66 -0.01 -0.32
CA VAL A 74 3.90 0.65 -0.71
C VAL A 74 3.97 2.05 -0.10
N ALA A 75 2.86 2.81 -0.16
CA ALA A 75 2.80 4.14 0.43
C ALA A 75 3.10 4.10 1.94
N ILE A 76 2.53 3.14 2.65
CA ILE A 76 2.77 2.98 4.09
C ILE A 76 4.21 2.59 4.36
N ALA A 77 4.78 1.68 3.56
CA ALA A 77 6.18 1.29 3.71
C ALA A 77 7.12 2.49 3.52
N GLU A 78 6.83 3.36 2.55
CA GLU A 78 7.59 4.59 2.35
C GLU A 78 7.46 5.52 3.57
N GLN A 79 6.24 5.72 4.06
CA GLN A 79 5.97 6.56 5.23
C GLN A 79 6.76 6.08 6.44
N LEU A 80 6.75 4.77 6.69
CA LEU A 80 7.47 4.17 7.82
C LEU A 80 8.98 4.28 7.66
N SER A 81 9.49 4.23 6.43
CA SER A 81 10.94 4.29 6.19
C SER A 81 11.55 5.65 6.51
N ILE A 82 10.74 6.73 6.44
CA ILE A 82 11.22 8.10 6.65
C ILE A 82 10.47 8.83 7.78
N ASP A 83 9.61 8.13 8.50
CA ASP A 83 8.76 8.70 9.55
C ASP A 83 7.99 9.94 9.07
N GLN A 84 7.32 9.79 7.92
CA GLN A 84 6.46 10.84 7.38
C GLN A 84 5.07 10.27 7.15
N PRO A 85 4.02 10.83 7.74
CA PRO A 85 4.04 12.01 8.66
C PRO A 85 4.76 11.70 9.97
N GLN A 86 5.38 12.73 10.54
CA GLN A 86 6.15 12.57 11.78
C GLN A 86 5.29 11.92 12.87
N GLY A 87 5.82 10.86 13.48
CA GLY A 87 5.11 10.12 14.52
C GLY A 87 4.46 8.84 14.03
N ILE A 88 4.43 8.58 12.71
CA ILE A 88 3.77 7.38 12.19
C ILE A 88 4.50 6.10 12.61
N VAL A 89 5.82 6.13 12.74
CA VAL A 89 6.57 4.95 13.19
C VAL A 89 6.18 4.56 14.61
N ALA A 90 6.11 5.55 15.51
CA ALA A 90 5.69 5.30 16.90
C ALA A 90 4.26 4.77 16.97
N ALA A 91 3.34 5.35 16.18
CA ALA A 91 1.96 4.90 16.11
C ALA A 91 1.87 3.47 15.59
N PHE A 92 2.64 3.14 14.56
CA PHE A 92 2.69 1.78 14.00
C PHE A 92 3.21 0.77 15.03
N GLU A 93 4.29 1.10 15.73
CA GLU A 93 4.87 0.20 16.73
C GLU A 93 3.89 -0.09 17.86
N ALA A 94 3.16 0.92 18.35
CA ALA A 94 2.13 0.74 19.36
C ALA A 94 1.01 -0.18 18.86
N LEU A 95 0.57 0.03 17.62
CA LEU A 95 -0.48 -0.79 17.01
C LEU A 95 -0.02 -2.24 16.81
N LYS A 96 1.21 -2.41 16.35
CA LYS A 96 1.82 -3.72 16.14
C LYS A 96 1.91 -4.50 17.45
N MET A 97 2.26 -3.84 18.55
CA MET A 97 2.29 -4.48 19.87
C MET A 97 0.89 -4.90 20.31
N LYS A 98 -0.09 -4.05 20.12
CA LYS A 98 -1.47 -4.34 20.51
C LYS A 98 -2.02 -5.54 19.73
N LEU A 99 -1.81 -5.59 18.42
CA LEU A 99 -2.35 -6.62 17.55
C LEU A 99 -1.48 -7.87 17.48
N ALA A 100 -0.24 -7.79 17.97
CA ALA A 100 0.76 -8.86 17.89
C ALA A 100 0.99 -9.34 16.45
N SER A 101 0.85 -8.44 15.47
CA SER A 101 1.00 -8.76 14.05
C SER A 101 1.36 -7.51 13.26
N ASP A 102 2.50 -7.55 12.57
CA ASP A 102 2.92 -6.52 11.64
C ASP A 102 1.91 -6.37 10.50
N HIS A 103 1.50 -7.50 9.92
CA HIS A 103 0.56 -7.54 8.81
C HIS A 103 -0.79 -6.89 9.17
N GLU A 104 -1.35 -7.26 10.32
CA GLU A 104 -2.62 -6.68 10.77
C GLU A 104 -2.49 -5.20 11.08
N ALA A 105 -1.37 -4.79 11.68
CA ALA A 105 -1.12 -3.37 11.96
C ALA A 105 -1.07 -2.56 10.66
N ARG A 106 -0.39 -3.06 9.64
CA ARG A 106 -0.32 -2.39 8.34
C ARG A 106 -1.70 -2.29 7.69
N HIS A 107 -2.52 -3.32 7.77
CA HIS A 107 -3.87 -3.30 7.23
C HIS A 107 -4.76 -2.29 7.95
N LYS A 108 -4.62 -2.13 9.26
CA LYS A 108 -5.36 -1.10 10.00
C LYS A 108 -4.95 0.31 9.58
N ILE A 109 -3.66 0.52 9.33
CA ILE A 109 -3.18 1.80 8.81
C ILE A 109 -3.72 2.06 7.41
N ILE A 110 -3.81 1.03 6.56
CA ILE A 110 -4.43 1.14 5.24
C ILE A 110 -5.89 1.60 5.36
N ASP A 111 -6.64 1.06 6.29
CA ASP A 111 -8.03 1.47 6.51
C ASP A 111 -8.09 2.96 6.88
N CYS A 112 -7.21 3.42 7.76
CA CYS A 112 -7.13 4.84 8.13
C CYS A 112 -6.73 5.71 6.94
N LEU A 113 -5.72 5.28 6.16
CA LEU A 113 -5.27 6.00 4.98
C LEU A 113 -6.40 6.12 3.94
N GLY A 114 -7.11 5.02 3.70
CA GLY A 114 -8.23 4.99 2.78
C GLY A 114 -9.32 5.97 3.16
N GLU A 115 -9.66 6.03 4.44
CA GLU A 115 -10.66 6.98 4.96
C GLU A 115 -10.21 8.43 4.76
N ILE A 116 -8.95 8.74 5.06
CA ILE A 116 -8.42 10.09 4.91
C ILE A 116 -8.40 10.52 3.44
N LEU A 117 -8.01 9.61 2.54
CA LEU A 117 -7.99 9.90 1.10
C LEU A 117 -9.41 10.09 0.57
N TRP A 118 -10.37 9.29 1.04
CA TRP A 118 -11.77 9.42 0.64
C TRP A 118 -12.34 10.78 1.09
N GLN A 119 -12.07 11.20 2.33
CA GLN A 119 -12.51 12.50 2.83
C GLN A 119 -11.88 13.64 2.02
N SER A 120 -10.60 13.53 1.70
CA SER A 120 -9.89 14.51 0.89
C SER A 120 -10.55 14.68 -0.49
N GLN A 121 -10.84 13.58 -1.16
CA GLN A 121 -11.49 13.62 -2.47
C GLN A 121 -12.91 14.17 -2.40
N ARG A 122 -13.67 13.76 -1.38
CA ARG A 122 -15.05 14.19 -1.21
C ARG A 122 -15.17 15.70 -0.99
N HIS A 123 -14.26 16.28 -0.24
CA HIS A 123 -14.31 17.70 0.13
C HIS A 123 -13.40 18.58 -0.73
N GLY A 124 -12.64 18.00 -1.66
CA GLY A 124 -11.72 18.75 -2.50
C GLY A 124 -10.60 19.43 -1.71
N THR A 125 -10.20 18.86 -0.58
CA THR A 125 -9.20 19.42 0.32
C THR A 125 -7.98 18.50 0.37
N PRO A 126 -6.78 19.02 0.76
CA PRO A 126 -5.63 18.14 0.98
C PRO A 126 -5.91 17.11 2.08
N PRO A 127 -5.25 15.94 2.06
CA PRO A 127 -5.40 14.94 3.12
C PRO A 127 -5.04 15.52 4.50
N ASP A 128 -5.88 15.22 5.49
CA ASP A 128 -5.70 15.70 6.87
C ASP A 128 -4.78 14.74 7.63
N VAL A 129 -3.51 15.12 7.72
CA VAL A 129 -2.47 14.33 8.38
C VAL A 129 -2.78 14.10 9.86
N ALA A 130 -3.28 15.13 10.56
CA ALA A 130 -3.61 15.00 11.97
C ALA A 130 -4.73 13.97 12.19
N SER A 131 -5.75 13.97 11.36
CA SER A 131 -6.83 12.98 11.42
C SER A 131 -6.33 11.57 11.12
N TYR A 132 -5.39 11.44 10.19
CA TYR A 132 -4.77 10.16 9.87
C TYR A 132 -4.06 9.57 11.09
N LEU A 133 -3.17 10.34 11.72
CA LEU A 133 -2.47 9.88 12.93
C LEU A 133 -3.43 9.59 14.08
N THR A 134 -4.46 10.42 14.26
CA THR A 134 -5.49 10.19 15.28
C THR A 134 -6.23 8.88 15.03
N CYS A 135 -6.56 8.59 13.77
CA CYS A 135 -7.21 7.34 13.39
C CYS A 135 -6.35 6.13 13.83
N ILE A 136 -5.05 6.16 13.53
CA ILE A 136 -4.14 5.07 13.89
C ILE A 136 -4.05 4.92 15.42
N GLU A 137 -3.93 6.03 16.15
CA GLU A 137 -3.86 6.03 17.61
C GLU A 137 -5.13 5.48 18.23
N GLN A 138 -6.31 5.81 17.70
CA GLN A 138 -7.57 5.29 18.20
C GLN A 138 -7.68 3.78 18.05
N VAL A 139 -7.16 3.23 16.97
CA VAL A 139 -7.16 1.76 16.78
C VAL A 139 -6.20 1.09 17.75
N SER A 140 -5.14 1.78 18.16
CA SER A 140 -4.13 1.21 19.06
C SER A 140 -4.46 1.33 20.55
N THR A 141 -5.56 2.00 20.92
CA THR A 141 -5.98 2.14 22.34
C THR A 141 -7.03 1.12 22.80
#